data_bea225d3f50445d76857f74765c349b0
#
_entry.id   bea225d3f50445d76857f74765c349b0
#
_cell.length_a   1.000
_cell.length_b   1.000
_cell.length_c   1.000
_cell.angle_alpha   90.00
_cell.angle_beta   90.00
_cell.angle_gamma   90.00
#
_symmetry.space_group_name_H-M   'P 1'
#
loop_
_entity.id
_entity.type
_entity.pdbx_description
1 polymer ?
#
loop_
_entity_poly.entity_id
_entity_poly.type
_entity_poly.pdbx_seq_one_letter_code
_entity_poly.pdbx_strand_id
1 'polypeptide(L)'
;MKRPKLSVCMIVKNEERHIVRCLESVEHIADEIIVVDTGSNDQTEEICRSFHAQVYHHQWTQDYSQARNISLQHAKGEWILILDADEELDLDTGSLLRSLLNDCRQSLGYVKVINYTGKQWDENEAFEQMQIRLIRNQRKITFKGRICEKPVGEEASGALSLPCVIHHYGYLEQEAKCKHKHNASILNTELLSSYADPLLIYQKSAEYDRGGEPSKAIRLAMNFINECNSKKQIPPAFIYYIKFKLLIDTERYEEAERDIDEALRHYPDYSTLYYYKGIMMYQLKKVREAITAFESCLQTQGENHQYVQVKGAADFRSLCWLGVCHAELNQHMTAVLYLQKALKANPRCTQAQQLLSELTKDQAVHA
;
A
#
# COMPACT_ATOMS: atom_id res chain seq x y z
N MET A 1 12.14 -2.62 37.57
CA MET A 1 11.61 -1.65 36.58
C MET A 1 10.39 -2.28 35.93
N LYS A 2 9.36 -1.49 35.64
CA LYS A 2 8.19 -1.96 34.89
C LYS A 2 8.63 -2.31 33.48
N ARG A 3 8.22 -3.46 32.92
CA ARG A 3 8.56 -3.87 31.55
C ARG A 3 8.03 -2.81 30.57
N PRO A 4 8.83 -2.37 29.55
CA PRO A 4 8.32 -1.49 28.49
C PRO A 4 7.10 -2.13 27.83
N LYS A 5 6.15 -1.30 27.41
CA LYS A 5 4.94 -1.80 26.76
C LYS A 5 5.11 -1.89 25.26
N LEU A 6 5.73 -0.87 24.65
CA LEU A 6 5.91 -0.76 23.22
C LEU A 6 7.36 -0.46 22.88
N SER A 7 7.99 -1.38 22.12
CA SER A 7 9.25 -1.16 21.42
C SER A 7 8.97 -0.79 19.98
N VAL A 8 9.62 0.26 19.46
CA VAL A 8 9.64 0.54 18.01
C VAL A 8 10.93 -0.03 17.45
N CYS A 9 10.84 -0.89 16.42
CA CYS A 9 11.99 -1.55 15.80
C CYS A 9 12.13 -1.11 14.35
N MET A 10 13.33 -0.67 13.99
CA MET A 10 13.68 -0.17 12.66
C MET A 10 14.96 -0.83 12.14
N ILE A 11 15.06 -0.92 10.82
CA ILE A 11 16.31 -1.20 10.11
C ILE A 11 16.60 -0.02 9.20
N VAL A 12 17.81 0.50 9.22
CA VAL A 12 18.15 1.73 8.50
C VAL A 12 19.43 1.59 7.69
N LYS A 13 19.51 2.39 6.61
CA LYS A 13 20.75 2.63 5.85
C LYS A 13 20.63 3.91 5.04
N ASN A 14 21.40 4.94 5.38
CA ASN A 14 21.44 6.23 4.66
C ASN A 14 20.06 6.87 4.55
N GLU A 15 19.38 7.08 5.66
CA GLU A 15 18.02 7.61 5.74
C GLU A 15 17.97 8.99 6.45
N GLU A 16 19.08 9.75 6.47
CA GLU A 16 19.15 11.06 7.14
C GLU A 16 18.03 12.03 6.74
N ARG A 17 17.49 11.89 5.52
CA ARG A 17 16.42 12.75 5.00
C ARG A 17 15.04 12.43 5.55
N HIS A 18 14.82 11.18 5.99
CA HIS A 18 13.49 10.68 6.34
C HIS A 18 13.35 10.36 7.81
N ILE A 19 14.44 9.91 8.43
CA ILE A 19 14.43 9.31 9.78
C ILE A 19 13.91 10.27 10.85
N VAL A 20 14.11 11.58 10.73
CA VAL A 20 13.61 12.59 11.69
C VAL A 20 12.10 12.50 11.79
N ARG A 21 11.37 12.60 10.66
CA ARG A 21 9.91 12.53 10.62
C ARG A 21 9.39 11.22 11.19
N CYS A 22 10.04 10.10 10.84
CA CYS A 22 9.71 8.79 11.36
C CYS A 22 9.81 8.74 12.90
N LEU A 23 10.93 9.20 13.46
CA LEU A 23 11.17 9.19 14.90
C LEU A 23 10.24 10.13 15.66
N GLU A 24 10.00 11.34 15.15
CA GLU A 24 9.03 12.29 15.72
C GLU A 24 7.62 11.69 15.82
N SER A 25 7.22 10.88 14.83
CA SER A 25 5.89 10.28 14.81
C SER A 25 5.67 9.23 15.90
N VAL A 26 6.73 8.65 16.46
CA VAL A 26 6.64 7.56 17.45
C VAL A 26 7.23 7.92 18.83
N GLU A 27 7.97 9.01 18.96
CA GLU A 27 8.65 9.39 20.19
C GLU A 27 7.69 9.45 21.39
N HIS A 28 6.47 9.94 21.19
CA HIS A 28 5.48 10.12 22.26
C HIS A 28 4.78 8.84 22.70
N ILE A 29 4.86 7.74 21.89
CA ILE A 29 4.22 6.46 22.19
C ILE A 29 5.21 5.34 22.51
N ALA A 30 6.45 5.42 22.04
CA ALA A 30 7.47 4.41 22.26
C ALA A 30 8.01 4.44 23.68
N ASP A 31 8.17 3.28 24.32
CA ASP A 31 8.92 3.18 25.59
C ASP A 31 10.41 2.93 25.31
N GLU A 32 10.74 2.41 24.15
CA GLU A 32 12.10 2.25 23.62
C GLU A 32 12.09 2.22 22.09
N ILE A 33 13.15 2.73 21.48
CA ILE A 33 13.38 2.69 20.03
C ILE A 33 14.66 1.90 19.78
N ILE A 34 14.53 0.83 18.97
CA ILE A 34 15.62 -0.06 18.58
C ILE A 34 15.89 0.14 17.10
N VAL A 35 17.10 0.54 16.77
CA VAL A 35 17.53 0.77 15.39
C VAL A 35 18.67 -0.19 15.06
N VAL A 36 18.55 -0.94 13.97
CA VAL A 36 19.64 -1.72 13.40
C VAL A 36 20.16 -1.00 12.17
N ASP A 37 21.35 -0.42 12.29
CA ASP A 37 22.04 0.24 11.17
C ASP A 37 22.82 -0.81 10.38
N THR A 38 22.53 -0.88 9.08
CA THR A 38 23.13 -1.84 8.14
C THR A 38 24.29 -1.26 7.34
N GLY A 39 24.92 -0.20 7.86
CA GLY A 39 26.09 0.45 7.31
C GLY A 39 25.78 1.80 6.66
N SER A 40 25.22 2.73 7.41
CA SER A 40 25.05 4.12 7.00
C SER A 40 26.40 4.84 6.94
N ASN A 41 26.51 5.80 6.02
CA ASN A 41 27.68 6.68 5.84
C ASN A 41 27.30 8.17 5.90
N ASP A 42 26.06 8.46 6.30
CA ASP A 42 25.46 9.78 6.48
C ASP A 42 25.16 10.04 7.96
N GLN A 43 24.34 11.02 8.27
CA GLN A 43 24.00 11.40 9.65
C GLN A 43 22.91 10.52 10.29
N THR A 44 22.47 9.44 9.65
CA THR A 44 21.37 8.58 10.12
C THR A 44 21.57 8.13 11.57
N GLU A 45 22.76 7.60 11.90
CA GLU A 45 23.06 7.12 13.27
C GLU A 45 23.04 8.24 14.30
N GLU A 46 23.65 9.38 13.99
CA GLU A 46 23.70 10.54 14.89
C GLU A 46 22.29 11.05 15.20
N ILE A 47 21.44 11.13 14.18
CA ILE A 47 20.04 11.52 14.33
C ILE A 47 19.30 10.50 15.22
N CYS A 48 19.43 9.20 14.98
CA CYS A 48 18.80 8.18 15.81
C CYS A 48 19.18 8.30 17.28
N ARG A 49 20.46 8.52 17.56
CA ARG A 49 20.95 8.71 18.95
C ARG A 49 20.41 9.97 19.61
N SER A 50 20.16 11.05 18.86
CA SER A 50 19.57 12.28 19.38
C SER A 50 18.12 12.08 19.86
N PHE A 51 17.39 11.10 19.29
CA PHE A 51 16.06 10.64 19.73
C PHE A 51 16.13 9.50 20.76
N HIS A 52 17.28 9.34 21.45
CA HIS A 52 17.49 8.32 22.46
C HIS A 52 17.32 6.86 21.98
N ALA A 53 17.40 6.63 20.65
CA ALA A 53 17.33 5.29 20.12
C ALA A 53 18.57 4.45 20.49
N GLN A 54 18.35 3.17 20.74
CA GLN A 54 19.41 2.18 20.92
C GLN A 54 19.84 1.69 19.54
N VAL A 55 21.01 2.13 19.07
CA VAL A 55 21.53 1.79 17.74
C VAL A 55 22.46 0.62 17.83
N TYR A 56 22.20 -0.42 17.04
CA TYR A 56 22.99 -1.64 16.86
C TYR A 56 23.48 -1.73 15.43
N HIS A 57 24.71 -2.20 15.21
CA HIS A 57 25.28 -2.33 13.88
C HIS A 57 25.19 -3.76 13.38
N HIS A 58 24.80 -3.92 12.11
CA HIS A 58 24.80 -5.18 11.42
C HIS A 58 25.33 -5.02 10.01
N GLN A 59 26.34 -5.83 9.64
CA GLN A 59 26.83 -5.80 8.26
C GLN A 59 25.74 -6.29 7.31
N TRP A 60 25.44 -5.52 6.28
CA TRP A 60 24.43 -5.89 5.31
C TRP A 60 24.78 -7.17 4.55
N THR A 61 23.86 -8.15 4.60
CA THR A 61 24.01 -9.49 4.01
C THR A 61 23.05 -9.74 2.83
N GLN A 62 22.41 -8.71 2.29
CA GLN A 62 21.33 -8.81 1.31
C GLN A 62 20.12 -9.61 1.82
N ASP A 63 19.81 -9.45 3.09
CA ASP A 63 18.73 -10.15 3.76
C ASP A 63 18.08 -9.25 4.82
N TYR A 64 16.91 -8.70 4.49
CA TYR A 64 16.16 -7.85 5.39
C TYR A 64 15.68 -8.58 6.64
N SER A 65 15.34 -9.88 6.52
CA SER A 65 14.87 -10.66 7.68
C SER A 65 15.93 -10.81 8.76
N GLN A 66 17.21 -10.92 8.39
CA GLN A 66 18.31 -11.01 9.37
C GLN A 66 18.42 -9.74 10.19
N ALA A 67 18.46 -8.57 9.54
CA ALA A 67 18.54 -7.28 10.22
C ALA A 67 17.29 -7.05 11.11
N ARG A 68 16.09 -7.38 10.60
CA ARG A 68 14.85 -7.26 11.37
C ARG A 68 14.82 -8.18 12.58
N ASN A 69 15.29 -9.43 12.45
CA ASN A 69 15.39 -10.36 13.58
C ASN A 69 16.36 -9.89 14.65
N ILE A 70 17.43 -9.17 14.30
CA ILE A 70 18.34 -8.56 15.28
C ILE A 70 17.60 -7.48 16.08
N SER A 71 16.80 -6.60 15.42
CA SER A 71 16.01 -5.61 16.14
C SER A 71 15.03 -6.26 17.14
N LEU A 72 14.38 -7.38 16.74
CA LEU A 72 13.48 -8.12 17.63
C LEU A 72 14.21 -8.69 18.86
N GLN A 73 15.46 -9.15 18.71
CA GLN A 73 16.25 -9.72 19.82
C GLN A 73 16.57 -8.69 20.91
N HIS A 74 16.70 -7.42 20.52
CA HIS A 74 17.00 -6.30 21.44
C HIS A 74 15.74 -5.68 22.07
N ALA A 75 14.57 -5.87 21.46
CA ALA A 75 13.30 -5.34 21.95
C ALA A 75 12.89 -6.00 23.29
N LYS A 76 12.54 -5.16 24.28
CA LYS A 76 12.12 -5.58 25.63
C LYS A 76 10.64 -5.34 25.89
N GLY A 77 9.98 -4.54 25.04
CA GLY A 77 8.56 -4.24 25.15
C GLY A 77 7.67 -5.48 25.08
N GLU A 78 6.47 -5.38 25.59
CA GLU A 78 5.45 -6.43 25.43
C GLU A 78 5.01 -6.54 23.96
N TRP A 79 4.96 -5.40 23.29
CA TRP A 79 4.63 -5.28 21.87
C TRP A 79 5.79 -4.64 21.10
N ILE A 80 5.90 -5.00 19.85
CA ILE A 80 6.88 -4.44 18.90
C ILE A 80 6.11 -3.84 17.72
N LEU A 81 6.31 -2.54 17.48
CA LEU A 81 5.92 -1.88 16.25
C LEU A 81 7.09 -1.89 15.28
N ILE A 82 6.88 -2.45 14.10
CA ILE A 82 7.85 -2.43 13.00
C ILE A 82 7.56 -1.19 12.16
N LEU A 83 8.57 -0.36 11.95
CA LEU A 83 8.47 0.86 11.16
C LEU A 83 9.74 1.01 10.31
N ASP A 84 9.58 1.44 9.06
CA ASP A 84 10.70 1.74 8.19
C ASP A 84 11.03 3.26 8.27
N ALA A 85 12.27 3.65 7.99
CA ALA A 85 12.72 5.04 8.19
C ALA A 85 11.99 6.06 7.29
N ASP A 86 11.45 5.62 6.16
CA ASP A 86 10.67 6.42 5.21
C ASP A 86 9.14 6.32 5.46
N GLU A 87 8.77 5.86 6.67
CA GLU A 87 7.39 5.79 7.14
C GLU A 87 7.14 6.77 8.29
N GLU A 88 5.89 7.12 8.49
CA GLU A 88 5.39 8.00 9.54
C GLU A 88 4.12 7.41 10.13
N LEU A 89 4.08 7.20 11.43
CA LEU A 89 2.84 6.82 12.11
C LEU A 89 1.95 8.05 12.22
N ASP A 90 0.72 7.94 11.75
CA ASP A 90 -0.27 9.01 11.90
C ASP A 90 -0.51 9.34 13.37
N LEU A 91 -0.39 10.62 13.74
CA LEU A 91 -0.40 11.07 15.14
C LEU A 91 -1.76 10.84 15.81
N ASP A 92 -2.86 11.05 15.09
CA ASP A 92 -4.21 10.93 15.65
C ASP A 92 -4.53 9.46 15.93
N THR A 93 -4.28 8.58 14.97
CA THR A 93 -4.53 7.14 15.11
C THR A 93 -3.48 6.44 15.96
N GLY A 94 -2.22 6.88 15.89
CA GLY A 94 -1.11 6.36 16.69
C GLY A 94 -1.30 6.55 18.18
N SER A 95 -1.88 7.67 18.61
CA SER A 95 -2.16 7.96 20.02
C SER A 95 -3.08 6.91 20.67
N LEU A 96 -3.96 6.28 19.88
CA LEU A 96 -4.87 5.23 20.35
C LEU A 96 -4.17 3.89 20.56
N LEU A 97 -3.00 3.68 19.93
CA LEU A 97 -2.33 2.39 19.89
C LEU A 97 -2.07 1.84 21.29
N ARG A 98 -1.54 2.65 22.19
CA ARG A 98 -1.24 2.20 23.56
C ARG A 98 -2.46 1.70 24.34
N SER A 99 -3.62 2.31 24.14
CA SER A 99 -4.87 1.87 24.80
C SER A 99 -5.35 0.55 24.22
N LEU A 100 -5.31 0.39 22.90
CA LEU A 100 -5.73 -0.82 22.20
C LEU A 100 -4.89 -2.05 22.56
N LEU A 101 -3.59 -1.87 22.79
CA LEU A 101 -2.67 -2.95 23.15
C LEU A 101 -2.90 -3.50 24.56
N ASN A 102 -3.65 -2.81 25.45
CA ASN A 102 -3.92 -3.28 26.80
C ASN A 102 -4.77 -4.55 26.82
N ASP A 103 -5.77 -4.61 25.94
CA ASP A 103 -6.80 -5.66 25.95
C ASP A 103 -6.66 -6.64 24.77
N CYS A 104 -5.61 -6.45 23.94
CA CYS A 104 -5.39 -7.26 22.76
C CYS A 104 -4.92 -8.68 23.15
N ARG A 105 -5.65 -9.71 22.69
CA ARG A 105 -5.31 -11.12 22.91
C ARG A 105 -4.53 -11.74 21.75
N GLN A 106 -4.60 -11.14 20.58
CA GLN A 106 -3.91 -11.58 19.37
C GLN A 106 -2.41 -11.36 19.50
N SER A 107 -1.64 -12.11 18.71
CA SER A 107 -0.17 -11.99 18.67
C SER A 107 0.33 -11.09 17.56
N LEU A 108 -0.53 -10.77 16.58
CA LEU A 108 -0.22 -9.94 15.42
C LEU A 108 -1.27 -8.84 15.24
N GLY A 109 -0.85 -7.69 14.73
CA GLY A 109 -1.72 -6.58 14.36
C GLY A 109 -1.48 -6.10 12.94
N TYR A 110 -2.55 -6.04 12.15
CA TYR A 110 -2.57 -5.35 10.88
C TYR A 110 -2.76 -3.86 11.09
N VAL A 111 -1.98 -3.07 10.38
CA VAL A 111 -2.07 -1.61 10.30
C VAL A 111 -2.26 -1.21 8.85
N LYS A 112 -3.08 -0.20 8.61
CA LYS A 112 -3.25 0.37 7.27
C LYS A 112 -2.00 1.14 6.89
N VAL A 113 -1.38 0.80 5.76
CA VAL A 113 -0.26 1.54 5.19
C VAL A 113 -0.75 2.26 3.94
N ILE A 114 -0.59 3.58 3.92
CA ILE A 114 -0.89 4.45 2.77
C ILE A 114 0.42 4.73 2.06
N ASN A 115 0.55 4.18 0.86
CA ASN A 115 1.76 4.29 0.05
C ASN A 115 1.58 5.41 -0.97
N TYR A 116 2.30 6.52 -0.80
CA TYR A 116 2.28 7.64 -1.71
C TYR A 116 3.14 7.40 -2.94
N THR A 117 2.61 7.72 -4.12
CA THR A 117 3.26 7.53 -5.42
C THR A 117 3.38 8.86 -6.16
N GLY A 118 4.01 8.85 -7.36
CA GLY A 118 4.14 10.06 -8.15
C GLY A 118 5.44 10.82 -7.91
N LYS A 119 5.56 11.99 -8.57
CA LYS A 119 6.80 12.81 -8.53
C LYS A 119 6.96 13.57 -7.24
N GLN A 120 5.85 13.98 -6.66
CA GLN A 120 5.77 14.71 -5.40
C GLN A 120 4.66 14.11 -4.54
N TRP A 121 4.72 14.36 -3.25
CA TRP A 121 3.66 13.95 -2.36
C TRP A 121 2.33 14.63 -2.74
N ASP A 122 1.33 13.79 -3.02
CA ASP A 122 -0.07 14.16 -3.16
C ASP A 122 -0.92 13.14 -2.41
N GLU A 123 -1.78 13.61 -1.53
CA GLU A 123 -2.66 12.73 -0.76
C GLU A 123 -3.61 11.91 -1.64
N ASN A 124 -3.83 12.37 -2.89
CA ASN A 124 -4.68 11.67 -3.86
C ASN A 124 -3.92 10.62 -4.66
N GLU A 125 -2.60 10.68 -4.75
CA GLU A 125 -1.80 9.72 -5.50
C GLU A 125 -1.25 8.65 -4.57
N ALA A 126 -2.11 7.75 -4.10
CA ALA A 126 -1.73 6.71 -3.16
C ALA A 126 -2.53 5.42 -3.38
N PHE A 127 -1.94 4.33 -2.90
CA PHE A 127 -2.64 3.07 -2.67
C PHE A 127 -2.52 2.64 -1.21
N GLU A 128 -3.48 1.88 -0.75
CA GLU A 128 -3.59 1.44 0.64
C GLU A 128 -3.50 -0.07 0.72
N GLN A 129 -2.88 -0.57 1.77
CA GLN A 129 -2.84 -2.01 2.06
C GLN A 129 -2.75 -2.27 3.56
N MET A 130 -3.29 -3.40 4.00
CA MET A 130 -3.13 -3.84 5.37
C MET A 130 -1.83 -4.63 5.50
N GLN A 131 -0.96 -4.23 6.43
CA GLN A 131 0.30 -4.93 6.70
C GLN A 131 0.42 -5.29 8.17
N ILE A 132 1.04 -6.44 8.46
CA ILE A 132 1.40 -6.79 9.83
C ILE A 132 2.55 -5.88 10.25
N ARG A 133 2.25 -4.96 11.15
CA ARG A 133 3.22 -3.99 11.71
C ARG A 133 3.37 -4.12 13.22
N LEU A 134 2.42 -4.75 13.89
CA LEU A 134 2.47 -5.00 15.31
C LEU A 134 2.63 -6.49 15.60
N ILE A 135 3.56 -6.79 16.48
CA ILE A 135 3.92 -8.15 16.88
C ILE A 135 4.02 -8.19 18.40
N ARG A 136 3.34 -9.16 19.02
CA ARG A 136 3.57 -9.42 20.44
C ARG A 136 4.96 -10.00 20.63
N ASN A 137 5.74 -9.42 21.53
CA ASN A 137 7.12 -9.82 21.77
C ASN A 137 7.19 -11.20 22.43
N GLN A 138 7.06 -12.22 21.59
CA GLN A 138 7.19 -13.62 21.93
C GLN A 138 8.40 -14.19 21.19
N ARG A 139 9.29 -14.85 21.89
CA ARG A 139 10.56 -15.38 21.34
C ARG A 139 10.38 -16.35 20.16
N LYS A 140 9.15 -16.75 19.86
CA LYS A 140 8.81 -17.70 18.79
C LYS A 140 8.50 -17.04 17.44
N ILE A 141 8.30 -15.71 17.39
CA ILE A 141 8.05 -14.99 16.15
C ILE A 141 9.37 -14.48 15.58
N THR A 142 9.67 -14.83 14.34
CA THR A 142 10.84 -14.38 13.59
C THR A 142 10.41 -13.97 12.19
N PHE A 143 11.20 -13.15 11.52
CA PHE A 143 11.00 -12.84 10.09
C PHE A 143 11.72 -13.86 9.22
N LYS A 144 11.11 -14.22 8.08
CA LYS A 144 11.71 -15.04 7.02
C LYS A 144 11.48 -14.39 5.66
N GLY A 145 12.45 -14.59 4.76
CA GLY A 145 12.50 -14.02 3.41
C GLY A 145 13.55 -12.93 3.33
N ARG A 146 14.45 -13.00 2.36
CA ARG A 146 15.50 -11.99 2.16
C ARG A 146 14.94 -10.62 1.81
N ILE A 147 13.82 -10.62 1.09
CA ILE A 147 13.00 -9.46 0.74
C ILE A 147 11.54 -9.88 0.87
N CYS A 148 10.62 -8.94 1.11
CA CYS A 148 9.22 -9.23 1.41
C CYS A 148 9.08 -10.12 2.65
N GLU A 149 9.91 -9.90 3.63
CA GLU A 149 10.01 -10.70 4.83
C GLU A 149 8.68 -10.72 5.61
N LYS A 150 8.30 -11.92 6.04
CA LYS A 150 7.03 -12.17 6.74
C LYS A 150 7.32 -12.67 8.17
N PRO A 151 6.54 -12.24 9.17
CA PRO A 151 6.60 -12.84 10.49
C PRO A 151 6.08 -14.29 10.44
N VAL A 152 6.85 -15.20 11.00
CA VAL A 152 6.54 -16.63 11.07
C VAL A 152 6.70 -17.14 12.50
N GLY A 153 5.82 -18.05 12.93
CA GLY A 153 5.83 -18.66 14.26
C GLY A 153 4.52 -19.39 14.53
N GLU A 154 4.54 -20.31 15.50
CA GLU A 154 3.37 -21.13 15.85
C GLU A 154 2.17 -20.29 16.36
N GLU A 155 2.43 -19.10 16.87
CA GLU A 155 1.41 -18.19 17.42
C GLU A 155 0.98 -17.09 16.45
N ALA A 156 1.39 -17.16 15.19
CA ALA A 156 0.99 -16.23 14.14
C ALA A 156 -0.47 -16.44 13.67
N SER A 157 -1.24 -17.27 14.34
CA SER A 157 -2.65 -17.51 14.05
C SER A 157 -3.54 -16.41 14.65
N GLY A 158 -4.20 -15.65 13.77
CA GLY A 158 -5.11 -14.57 14.12
C GLY A 158 -4.39 -13.23 14.32
N ALA A 159 -4.65 -12.32 13.42
CA ALA A 159 -4.20 -10.94 13.52
C ALA A 159 -5.40 -10.00 13.68
N LEU A 160 -5.26 -8.97 14.50
CA LEU A 160 -6.25 -7.94 14.70
C LEU A 160 -6.02 -6.79 13.73
N SER A 161 -7.07 -6.31 13.07
CA SER A 161 -7.01 -5.02 12.37
C SER A 161 -7.07 -3.89 13.38
N LEU A 162 -6.06 -3.02 13.35
CA LEU A 162 -5.96 -1.86 14.23
C LEU A 162 -6.35 -0.59 13.45
N PRO A 163 -7.05 0.35 14.07
CA PRO A 163 -7.43 1.61 13.44
C PRO A 163 -6.24 2.59 13.36
N CYS A 164 -5.03 2.08 13.17
CA CYS A 164 -3.82 2.87 13.04
C CYS A 164 -3.45 3.00 11.57
N VAL A 165 -2.86 4.13 11.22
CA VAL A 165 -2.42 4.44 9.87
C VAL A 165 -0.92 4.72 9.87
N ILE A 166 -0.22 4.19 8.89
CA ILE A 166 1.17 4.50 8.58
C ILE A 166 1.21 5.15 7.20
N HIS A 167 1.85 6.30 7.09
CA HIS A 167 2.13 6.98 5.83
C HIS A 167 3.50 6.55 5.33
N HIS A 168 3.61 6.08 4.09
CA HIS A 168 4.84 5.58 3.50
C HIS A 168 5.20 6.38 2.25
N TYR A 169 6.39 6.95 2.23
CA TYR A 169 6.88 7.87 1.20
C TYR A 169 7.91 7.24 0.26
N GLY A 170 8.35 6.02 0.52
CA GLY A 170 9.39 5.32 -0.24
C GLY A 170 9.02 4.96 -1.69
N TYR A 171 7.74 5.12 -2.08
CA TYR A 171 7.29 4.93 -3.46
C TYR A 171 7.27 6.21 -4.29
N LEU A 172 7.61 7.37 -3.72
CA LEU A 172 7.82 8.59 -4.50
C LEU A 172 8.99 8.40 -5.49
N GLU A 173 8.87 8.92 -6.71
CA GLU A 173 9.80 8.61 -7.82
C GLU A 173 11.27 8.89 -7.48
N GLN A 174 11.57 9.93 -6.71
CA GLN A 174 12.94 10.26 -6.32
C GLN A 174 13.54 9.19 -5.42
N GLU A 175 12.77 8.70 -4.45
CA GLU A 175 13.20 7.70 -3.48
C GLU A 175 13.24 6.30 -4.10
N ALA A 176 12.22 5.97 -4.90
CA ALA A 176 12.11 4.67 -5.57
C ALA A 176 13.29 4.36 -6.49
N LYS A 177 13.83 5.38 -7.20
CA LYS A 177 14.99 5.20 -8.11
C LYS A 177 16.25 4.75 -7.39
N CYS A 178 16.48 5.21 -6.17
CA CYS A 178 17.67 4.85 -5.39
C CYS A 178 17.60 3.38 -4.90
N LYS A 179 16.41 2.91 -4.50
CA LYS A 179 16.19 1.56 -3.94
C LYS A 179 16.01 0.48 -5.01
N HIS A 180 15.57 0.87 -6.24
CA HIS A 180 15.20 -0.05 -7.31
C HIS A 180 16.28 -1.08 -7.68
N LYS A 181 17.51 -0.64 -7.96
CA LYS A 181 18.59 -1.55 -8.42
C LYS A 181 18.97 -2.59 -7.36
N HIS A 182 18.95 -2.19 -6.10
CA HIS A 182 19.31 -3.06 -4.99
C HIS A 182 18.25 -4.16 -4.78
N ASN A 183 16.98 -3.76 -4.69
CA ASN A 183 15.87 -4.68 -4.51
C ASN A 183 15.70 -5.65 -5.70
N ALA A 184 15.89 -5.16 -6.94
CA ALA A 184 15.84 -5.98 -8.13
C ALA A 184 16.84 -7.13 -8.13
N SER A 185 18.06 -6.91 -7.59
CA SER A 185 19.08 -7.95 -7.46
C SER A 185 18.66 -9.06 -6.49
N ILE A 186 18.17 -8.68 -5.30
CA ILE A 186 17.71 -9.64 -4.28
C ILE A 186 16.51 -10.43 -4.80
N LEU A 187 15.52 -9.74 -5.42
CA LEU A 187 14.34 -10.37 -6.01
C LEU A 187 14.69 -11.39 -7.09
N ASN A 188 15.67 -11.09 -7.95
CA ASN A 188 16.11 -12.04 -8.98
C ASN A 188 16.67 -13.33 -8.35
N THR A 189 17.44 -13.19 -7.28
CA THR A 189 18.04 -14.34 -6.58
C THR A 189 16.96 -15.19 -5.89
N GLU A 190 16.01 -14.53 -5.21
CA GLU A 190 14.91 -15.21 -4.51
C GLU A 190 13.97 -15.93 -5.48
N LEU A 191 13.64 -15.33 -6.62
CA LEU A 191 12.79 -15.95 -7.63
C LEU A 191 13.38 -17.20 -8.26
N LEU A 192 14.72 -17.33 -8.29
CA LEU A 192 15.37 -18.56 -8.73
C LEU A 192 15.14 -19.73 -7.76
N SER A 193 15.00 -19.43 -6.45
CA SER A 193 14.80 -20.42 -5.39
C SER A 193 13.34 -20.64 -5.01
N SER A 194 12.46 -19.65 -5.24
CA SER A 194 11.09 -19.63 -4.71
C SER A 194 10.08 -18.99 -5.68
N TYR A 195 10.10 -19.40 -6.95
CA TYR A 195 9.20 -18.83 -7.97
C TYR A 195 7.71 -18.92 -7.62
N ALA A 196 7.33 -19.80 -6.73
CA ALA A 196 5.94 -20.00 -6.31
C ALA A 196 5.43 -18.99 -5.26
N ASP A 197 6.26 -18.09 -4.69
CA ASP A 197 5.76 -17.10 -3.73
C ASP A 197 5.11 -15.92 -4.47
N PRO A 198 3.77 -15.75 -4.34
CA PRO A 198 3.04 -14.71 -5.05
C PRO A 198 3.49 -13.28 -4.67
N LEU A 199 4.02 -13.09 -3.45
CA LEU A 199 4.48 -11.77 -3.02
C LEU A 199 5.77 -11.36 -3.74
N LEU A 200 6.67 -12.32 -4.02
CA LEU A 200 7.86 -12.06 -4.84
C LEU A 200 7.47 -11.71 -6.28
N ILE A 201 6.44 -12.39 -6.84
CA ILE A 201 5.90 -12.07 -8.17
C ILE A 201 5.34 -10.65 -8.21
N TYR A 202 4.54 -10.27 -7.20
CA TYR A 202 3.99 -8.93 -7.07
C TYR A 202 5.10 -7.87 -7.00
N GLN A 203 6.07 -8.04 -6.10
CA GLN A 203 7.17 -7.11 -5.93
C GLN A 203 8.05 -7.03 -7.19
N LYS A 204 8.32 -8.15 -7.85
CA LYS A 204 9.07 -8.15 -9.10
C LYS A 204 8.34 -7.44 -10.22
N SER A 205 7.01 -7.61 -10.29
CA SER A 205 6.19 -6.86 -11.25
C SER A 205 6.24 -5.35 -10.97
N ALA A 206 6.16 -4.95 -9.71
CA ALA A 206 6.31 -3.55 -9.32
C ALA A 206 7.72 -2.99 -9.62
N GLU A 207 8.78 -3.81 -9.49
CA GLU A 207 10.13 -3.42 -9.88
C GLU A 207 10.30 -3.26 -11.40
N TYR A 208 9.69 -4.13 -12.20
CA TYR A 208 9.67 -3.94 -13.66
C TYR A 208 8.91 -2.67 -14.07
N ASP A 209 7.79 -2.36 -13.40
CA ASP A 209 7.05 -1.12 -13.63
C ASP A 209 7.91 0.12 -13.35
N ARG A 210 8.54 0.19 -12.18
CA ARG A 210 9.46 1.25 -11.79
C ARG A 210 10.68 1.39 -12.73
N GLY A 211 11.12 0.27 -13.28
CA GLY A 211 12.19 0.22 -14.27
C GLY A 211 11.77 0.63 -15.67
N GLY A 212 10.51 1.01 -15.90
CA GLY A 212 10.00 1.38 -17.22
C GLY A 212 9.75 0.18 -18.15
N GLU A 213 9.57 -1.01 -17.59
CA GLU A 213 9.34 -2.26 -18.32
C GLU A 213 7.95 -2.88 -18.04
N PRO A 214 6.84 -2.12 -18.15
CA PRO A 214 5.50 -2.58 -17.76
C PRO A 214 5.05 -3.83 -18.51
N SER A 215 5.49 -4.01 -19.76
CA SER A 215 5.17 -5.24 -20.54
C SER A 215 5.78 -6.50 -19.93
N LYS A 216 6.96 -6.41 -19.29
CA LYS A 216 7.54 -7.55 -18.57
C LYS A 216 6.75 -7.81 -17.28
N ALA A 217 6.36 -6.75 -16.58
CA ALA A 217 5.56 -6.84 -15.36
C ALA A 217 4.21 -7.53 -15.62
N ILE A 218 3.48 -7.07 -16.64
CA ILE A 218 2.19 -7.67 -17.05
C ILE A 218 2.37 -9.16 -17.39
N ARG A 219 3.36 -9.50 -18.21
CA ARG A 219 3.63 -10.88 -18.60
C ARG A 219 3.95 -11.76 -17.38
N LEU A 220 4.71 -11.25 -16.42
CA LEU A 220 5.03 -11.99 -15.19
C LEU A 220 3.77 -12.29 -14.37
N ALA A 221 2.92 -11.29 -14.16
CA ALA A 221 1.65 -11.45 -13.45
C ALA A 221 0.71 -12.42 -14.17
N MET A 222 0.58 -12.31 -15.50
CA MET A 222 -0.26 -13.21 -16.31
C MET A 222 0.23 -14.66 -16.27
N ASN A 223 1.54 -14.88 -16.38
CA ASN A 223 2.11 -16.22 -16.28
C ASN A 223 1.80 -16.86 -14.94
N PHE A 224 1.90 -16.10 -13.85
CA PHE A 224 1.55 -16.59 -12.52
C PHE A 224 0.05 -16.90 -12.39
N ILE A 225 -0.84 -16.05 -12.91
CA ILE A 225 -2.29 -16.32 -12.95
C ILE A 225 -2.58 -17.62 -13.72
N ASN A 226 -1.98 -17.80 -14.90
CA ASN A 226 -2.16 -19.00 -15.71
C ASN A 226 -1.66 -20.26 -14.98
N GLU A 227 -0.55 -20.15 -14.23
CA GLU A 227 -0.04 -21.24 -13.40
C GLU A 227 -1.03 -21.60 -12.29
N CYS A 228 -1.56 -20.60 -11.56
CA CYS A 228 -2.59 -20.82 -10.55
C CYS A 228 -3.83 -21.51 -11.16
N ASN A 229 -4.32 -21.01 -12.29
CA ASN A 229 -5.49 -21.57 -12.98
C ASN A 229 -5.26 -23.02 -13.41
N SER A 230 -4.06 -23.35 -13.93
CA SER A 230 -3.69 -24.72 -14.28
C SER A 230 -3.70 -25.69 -13.09
N LYS A 231 -3.37 -25.17 -11.90
CA LYS A 231 -3.39 -25.90 -10.63
C LYS A 231 -4.75 -25.84 -9.92
N LYS A 232 -5.76 -25.21 -10.53
CA LYS A 232 -7.08 -24.94 -9.92
C LYS A 232 -6.98 -24.16 -8.58
N GLN A 233 -6.02 -23.26 -8.49
CA GLN A 233 -5.81 -22.36 -7.36
C GLN A 233 -6.30 -20.97 -7.73
N ILE A 234 -6.87 -20.26 -6.77
CA ILE A 234 -7.27 -18.84 -6.96
C ILE A 234 -6.02 -17.99 -6.84
N PRO A 235 -5.66 -17.20 -7.89
CA PRO A 235 -4.56 -16.25 -7.81
C PRO A 235 -4.83 -15.20 -6.72
N PRO A 236 -3.84 -14.82 -5.88
CA PRO A 236 -4.06 -13.79 -4.85
C PRO A 236 -4.52 -12.44 -5.41
N ALA A 237 -5.36 -11.74 -4.66
CA ALA A 237 -6.01 -10.50 -5.08
C ALA A 237 -5.01 -9.41 -5.54
N PHE A 238 -3.86 -9.28 -4.87
CA PHE A 238 -2.83 -8.31 -5.21
C PHE A 238 -2.12 -8.60 -6.55
N ILE A 239 -2.18 -9.85 -7.07
CA ILE A 239 -1.68 -10.17 -8.42
C ILE A 239 -2.64 -9.63 -9.48
N TYR A 240 -3.95 -9.70 -9.25
CA TYR A 240 -4.91 -9.06 -10.13
C TYR A 240 -4.78 -7.52 -10.06
N TYR A 241 -4.56 -6.95 -8.86
CA TYR A 241 -4.31 -5.52 -8.72
C TYR A 241 -3.17 -5.05 -9.62
N ILE A 242 -1.98 -5.64 -9.49
CA ILE A 242 -0.81 -5.19 -10.27
C ILE A 242 -1.02 -5.40 -11.77
N LYS A 243 -1.67 -6.50 -12.19
CA LYS A 243 -2.02 -6.75 -13.59
C LYS A 243 -2.90 -5.63 -14.14
N PHE A 244 -4.05 -5.36 -13.49
CA PHE A 244 -5.02 -4.39 -14.01
C PHE A 244 -4.52 -2.95 -13.89
N LYS A 245 -3.82 -2.61 -12.81
CA LYS A 245 -3.11 -1.33 -12.71
C LYS A 245 -2.25 -1.09 -13.96
N LEU A 246 -1.37 -2.02 -14.28
CA LEU A 246 -0.43 -1.89 -15.39
C LEU A 246 -1.12 -1.87 -16.75
N LEU A 247 -2.19 -2.64 -16.95
CA LEU A 247 -2.97 -2.62 -18.18
C LEU A 247 -3.68 -1.26 -18.37
N ILE A 248 -4.20 -0.67 -17.31
CA ILE A 248 -4.81 0.67 -17.32
C ILE A 248 -3.76 1.75 -17.57
N ASP A 249 -2.63 1.72 -16.85
CA ASP A 249 -1.56 2.71 -16.97
C ASP A 249 -0.89 2.69 -18.36
N THR A 250 -0.94 1.55 -19.06
CA THR A 250 -0.42 1.37 -20.43
C THR A 250 -1.50 1.41 -21.51
N GLU A 251 -2.73 1.83 -21.16
CA GLU A 251 -3.88 1.99 -22.06
C GLU A 251 -4.27 0.71 -22.83
N ARG A 252 -3.99 -0.47 -22.27
CA ARG A 252 -4.29 -1.79 -22.85
C ARG A 252 -5.69 -2.25 -22.44
N TYR A 253 -6.71 -1.44 -22.72
CA TYR A 253 -8.06 -1.62 -22.20
C TYR A 253 -8.77 -2.88 -22.71
N GLU A 254 -8.61 -3.22 -24.00
CA GLU A 254 -9.23 -4.42 -24.58
C GLU A 254 -8.64 -5.71 -24.00
N GLU A 255 -7.38 -5.67 -23.60
CA GLU A 255 -6.75 -6.81 -22.95
C GLU A 255 -7.22 -6.94 -21.49
N ALA A 256 -7.40 -5.82 -20.79
CA ALA A 256 -7.95 -5.81 -19.44
C ALA A 256 -9.41 -6.32 -19.43
N GLU A 257 -10.22 -5.96 -20.41
CA GLU A 257 -11.62 -6.36 -20.51
C GLU A 257 -11.82 -7.88 -20.55
N ARG A 258 -10.89 -8.62 -21.18
CA ARG A 258 -11.03 -10.08 -21.35
C ARG A 258 -11.11 -10.84 -20.03
N ASP A 259 -10.41 -10.37 -19.01
CA ASP A 259 -10.17 -11.13 -17.78
C ASP A 259 -10.71 -10.48 -16.51
N ILE A 260 -11.20 -9.23 -16.57
CA ILE A 260 -11.63 -8.51 -15.36
C ILE A 260 -12.79 -9.19 -14.64
N ASP A 261 -13.70 -9.78 -15.42
CA ASP A 261 -14.86 -10.47 -14.86
C ASP A 261 -14.49 -11.79 -14.17
N GLU A 262 -13.40 -12.43 -14.60
CA GLU A 262 -12.85 -13.58 -13.88
C GLU A 262 -12.31 -13.16 -12.51
N ALA A 263 -11.53 -12.07 -12.45
CA ALA A 263 -11.01 -11.54 -11.21
C ALA A 263 -12.15 -11.12 -10.25
N LEU A 264 -13.21 -10.49 -10.75
CA LEU A 264 -14.39 -10.11 -9.97
C LEU A 264 -15.23 -11.30 -9.49
N ARG A 265 -15.22 -12.43 -10.22
CA ARG A 265 -15.83 -13.68 -9.70
C ARG A 265 -15.08 -14.25 -8.50
N HIS A 266 -13.73 -14.13 -8.48
CA HIS A 266 -12.91 -14.57 -7.37
C HIS A 266 -13.00 -13.61 -6.17
N TYR A 267 -13.12 -12.31 -6.43
CA TYR A 267 -13.07 -11.22 -5.45
C TYR A 267 -14.22 -10.23 -5.68
N PRO A 268 -15.48 -10.63 -5.41
CA PRO A 268 -16.66 -9.81 -5.71
C PRO A 268 -16.81 -8.57 -4.81
N ASP A 269 -16.06 -8.51 -3.72
CA ASP A 269 -16.02 -7.40 -2.77
C ASP A 269 -14.77 -6.51 -2.92
N TYR A 270 -14.04 -6.63 -4.04
CA TYR A 270 -12.81 -5.86 -4.27
C TYR A 270 -13.09 -4.56 -5.05
N SER A 271 -13.28 -3.45 -4.36
CA SER A 271 -13.65 -2.16 -4.93
C SER A 271 -12.67 -1.66 -6.01
N THR A 272 -11.37 -1.82 -5.84
CA THR A 272 -10.38 -1.39 -6.83
C THR A 272 -10.53 -2.09 -8.19
N LEU A 273 -10.97 -3.35 -8.22
CA LEU A 273 -11.22 -4.04 -9.50
C LEU A 273 -12.44 -3.44 -10.21
N TYR A 274 -13.51 -3.09 -9.48
CA TYR A 274 -14.64 -2.35 -10.07
C TYR A 274 -14.24 -0.98 -10.56
N TYR A 275 -13.38 -0.27 -9.82
CA TYR A 275 -12.83 1.03 -10.23
C TYR A 275 -12.06 0.91 -11.55
N TYR A 276 -11.17 -0.06 -11.69
CA TYR A 276 -10.45 -0.31 -12.94
C TYR A 276 -11.37 -0.73 -14.06
N LYS A 277 -12.40 -1.56 -13.78
CA LYS A 277 -13.43 -1.90 -14.75
C LYS A 277 -14.16 -0.66 -15.24
N GLY A 278 -14.52 0.26 -14.35
CA GLY A 278 -15.17 1.53 -14.72
C GLY A 278 -14.29 2.37 -15.65
N ILE A 279 -13.01 2.55 -15.34
CA ILE A 279 -12.07 3.31 -16.16
C ILE A 279 -11.97 2.70 -17.57
N MET A 280 -11.69 1.38 -17.69
CA MET A 280 -11.51 0.78 -19.00
C MET A 280 -12.82 0.79 -19.82
N MET A 281 -13.99 0.57 -19.20
CA MET A 281 -15.27 0.64 -19.91
C MET A 281 -15.52 2.04 -20.45
N TYR A 282 -15.20 3.09 -19.70
CA TYR A 282 -15.28 4.46 -20.17
C TYR A 282 -14.34 4.69 -21.37
N GLN A 283 -13.10 4.26 -21.30
CA GLN A 283 -12.12 4.41 -22.38
C GLN A 283 -12.54 3.62 -23.65
N LEU A 284 -13.15 2.46 -23.48
CA LEU A 284 -13.74 1.67 -24.57
C LEU A 284 -15.08 2.22 -25.09
N LYS A 285 -15.51 3.43 -24.66
CA LYS A 285 -16.76 4.07 -25.03
C LYS A 285 -18.03 3.31 -24.59
N LYS A 286 -17.90 2.40 -23.63
CA LYS A 286 -19.01 1.67 -23.01
C LYS A 286 -19.49 2.40 -21.75
N VAL A 287 -19.95 3.66 -21.93
CA VAL A 287 -20.21 4.60 -20.82
C VAL A 287 -21.24 4.05 -19.82
N ARG A 288 -22.28 3.35 -20.26
CA ARG A 288 -23.30 2.77 -19.35
C ARG A 288 -22.72 1.66 -18.48
N GLU A 289 -21.86 0.83 -19.05
CA GLU A 289 -21.17 -0.22 -18.30
C GLU A 289 -20.15 0.38 -17.31
N ALA A 290 -19.51 1.49 -17.67
CA ALA A 290 -18.65 2.24 -16.77
C ALA A 290 -19.43 2.77 -15.55
N ILE A 291 -20.62 3.35 -15.76
CA ILE A 291 -21.51 3.79 -14.67
C ILE A 291 -21.80 2.63 -13.73
N THR A 292 -22.26 1.50 -14.25
CA THR A 292 -22.56 0.30 -13.45
C THR A 292 -21.35 -0.16 -12.62
N ALA A 293 -20.17 -0.13 -13.23
CA ALA A 293 -18.94 -0.53 -12.54
C ALA A 293 -18.58 0.45 -11.40
N PHE A 294 -18.64 1.76 -11.62
CA PHE A 294 -18.38 2.75 -10.57
C PHE A 294 -19.42 2.74 -9.45
N GLU A 295 -20.71 2.50 -9.77
CA GLU A 295 -21.75 2.29 -8.76
C GLU A 295 -21.49 1.06 -7.92
N SER A 296 -21.10 -0.06 -8.55
CA SER A 296 -20.68 -1.28 -7.83
C SER A 296 -19.46 -1.00 -6.94
N CYS A 297 -18.50 -0.22 -7.42
CA CYS A 297 -17.34 0.19 -6.62
C CYS A 297 -17.75 0.93 -5.33
N LEU A 298 -18.69 1.87 -5.41
CA LEU A 298 -19.20 2.62 -4.24
C LEU A 298 -19.98 1.76 -3.25
N GLN A 299 -20.61 0.67 -3.71
CA GLN A 299 -21.36 -0.26 -2.87
C GLN A 299 -20.47 -1.30 -2.18
N THR A 300 -19.23 -1.43 -2.64
CA THR A 300 -18.32 -2.48 -2.19
C THR A 300 -17.52 -1.99 -1.00
N GLN A 301 -17.66 -2.66 0.17
CA GLN A 301 -17.00 -2.31 1.42
C GLN A 301 -16.11 -3.44 1.95
N GLY A 302 -15.51 -4.23 1.07
CA GLY A 302 -14.68 -5.37 1.46
C GLY A 302 -13.39 -4.92 2.18
N GLU A 303 -13.23 -5.35 3.43
CA GLU A 303 -12.00 -5.21 4.22
C GLU A 303 -11.23 -6.54 4.21
N ASN A 304 -10.56 -6.85 3.12
CA ASN A 304 -9.71 -8.03 3.04
C ASN A 304 -8.23 -7.61 3.11
N HIS A 305 -7.46 -8.23 4.01
CA HIS A 305 -6.05 -7.94 4.20
C HIS A 305 -5.18 -8.24 2.96
N GLN A 306 -5.70 -9.00 2.00
CA GLN A 306 -5.03 -9.27 0.73
C GLN A 306 -5.25 -8.19 -0.32
N TYR A 307 -6.11 -7.20 -0.06
CA TYR A 307 -6.43 -6.17 -1.03
C TYR A 307 -5.42 -5.03 -0.98
N VAL A 308 -4.94 -4.65 -2.15
CA VAL A 308 -4.25 -3.40 -2.39
C VAL A 308 -5.27 -2.44 -3.00
N GLN A 309 -5.67 -1.43 -2.26
CA GLN A 309 -6.74 -0.52 -2.65
C GLN A 309 -6.18 0.76 -3.25
N VAL A 310 -6.74 1.20 -4.37
CA VAL A 310 -6.52 2.58 -4.83
C VAL A 310 -7.22 3.52 -3.85
N LYS A 311 -6.48 4.42 -3.23
CA LYS A 311 -7.03 5.37 -2.25
C LYS A 311 -8.18 6.17 -2.86
N GLY A 312 -9.33 6.15 -2.19
CA GLY A 312 -10.54 6.85 -2.65
C GLY A 312 -11.27 6.20 -3.83
N ALA A 313 -10.90 4.98 -4.26
CA ALA A 313 -11.61 4.28 -5.34
C ALA A 313 -13.09 4.08 -5.02
N ALA A 314 -13.40 3.53 -3.84
CA ALA A 314 -14.77 3.33 -3.36
C ALA A 314 -15.41 4.58 -2.75
N ASP A 315 -14.90 5.77 -3.09
CA ASP A 315 -15.37 7.05 -2.58
C ASP A 315 -15.26 8.13 -3.66
N PHE A 316 -14.54 9.23 -3.42
CA PHE A 316 -14.50 10.43 -4.26
C PHE A 316 -14.08 10.16 -5.71
N ARG A 317 -13.21 9.18 -5.97
CA ARG A 317 -12.75 8.88 -7.34
C ARG A 317 -13.89 8.30 -8.20
N SER A 318 -14.63 7.31 -7.69
CA SER A 318 -15.77 6.75 -8.42
C SER A 318 -16.90 7.77 -8.57
N LEU A 319 -17.14 8.61 -7.55
CA LEU A 319 -18.08 9.72 -7.66
C LEU A 319 -17.67 10.73 -8.74
N CYS A 320 -16.39 11.07 -8.83
CA CYS A 320 -15.87 11.93 -9.89
C CYS A 320 -16.09 11.32 -11.29
N TRP A 321 -15.74 10.04 -11.47
CA TRP A 321 -15.94 9.32 -12.72
C TRP A 321 -17.42 9.18 -13.12
N LEU A 322 -18.33 8.98 -12.15
CA LEU A 322 -19.76 9.04 -12.41
C LEU A 322 -20.19 10.40 -12.95
N GLY A 323 -19.64 11.49 -12.37
CA GLY A 323 -19.82 12.82 -12.92
C GLY A 323 -19.37 12.95 -14.37
N VAL A 324 -18.17 12.43 -14.69
CA VAL A 324 -17.64 12.39 -16.07
C VAL A 324 -18.57 11.59 -17.00
N CYS A 325 -18.97 10.40 -16.60
CA CYS A 325 -19.84 9.52 -17.39
C CYS A 325 -21.21 10.17 -17.69
N HIS A 326 -21.83 10.78 -16.68
CA HIS A 326 -23.11 11.46 -16.88
C HIS A 326 -22.99 12.73 -17.74
N ALA A 327 -21.88 13.46 -17.66
CA ALA A 327 -21.59 14.58 -18.54
C ALA A 327 -21.48 14.13 -20.01
N GLU A 328 -20.76 13.02 -20.27
CA GLU A 328 -20.65 12.42 -21.61
C GLU A 328 -22.03 12.01 -22.20
N LEU A 329 -22.97 11.63 -21.34
CA LEU A 329 -24.34 11.30 -21.72
C LEU A 329 -25.28 12.52 -21.79
N ASN A 330 -24.74 13.75 -21.70
CA ASN A 330 -25.48 15.01 -21.65
C ASN A 330 -26.46 15.10 -20.45
N GLN A 331 -26.24 14.35 -19.38
CA GLN A 331 -27.05 14.37 -18.17
C GLN A 331 -26.44 15.34 -17.13
N HIS A 332 -26.37 16.65 -17.52
CA HIS A 332 -25.59 17.65 -16.78
C HIS A 332 -26.03 17.83 -15.32
N MET A 333 -27.32 17.77 -15.00
CA MET A 333 -27.79 17.87 -13.60
C MET A 333 -27.29 16.71 -12.73
N THR A 334 -27.31 15.51 -13.27
CA THR A 334 -26.80 14.32 -12.57
C THR A 334 -25.29 14.38 -12.43
N ALA A 335 -24.58 14.83 -13.47
CA ALA A 335 -23.13 15.03 -13.43
C ALA A 335 -22.73 16.00 -12.32
N VAL A 336 -23.37 17.17 -12.24
CA VAL A 336 -23.14 18.17 -11.19
C VAL A 336 -23.35 17.58 -9.80
N LEU A 337 -24.42 16.78 -9.58
CA LEU A 337 -24.71 16.15 -8.31
C LEU A 337 -23.58 15.19 -7.86
N TYR A 338 -23.07 14.36 -8.78
CA TYR A 338 -21.97 13.43 -8.46
C TYR A 338 -20.66 14.17 -8.20
N LEU A 339 -20.33 15.21 -8.96
CA LEU A 339 -19.15 16.03 -8.76
C LEU A 339 -19.17 16.76 -7.40
N GLN A 340 -20.33 17.29 -7.00
CA GLN A 340 -20.52 17.89 -5.69
C GLN A 340 -20.32 16.87 -4.56
N LYS A 341 -20.83 15.64 -4.72
CA LYS A 341 -20.59 14.55 -3.76
C LYS A 341 -19.11 14.20 -3.70
N ALA A 342 -18.40 14.12 -4.83
CA ALA A 342 -16.96 13.88 -4.88
C ALA A 342 -16.18 14.96 -4.13
N LEU A 343 -16.52 16.23 -4.31
CA LEU A 343 -15.88 17.36 -3.63
C LEU A 343 -16.23 17.45 -2.14
N LYS A 344 -17.41 16.96 -1.75
CA LYS A 344 -17.75 16.83 -0.32
C LYS A 344 -16.90 15.76 0.37
N ALA A 345 -16.62 14.65 -0.33
CA ALA A 345 -15.77 13.56 0.19
C ALA A 345 -14.29 13.94 0.14
N ASN A 346 -13.85 14.60 -0.93
CA ASN A 346 -12.49 15.13 -1.07
C ASN A 346 -12.49 16.53 -1.71
N PRO A 347 -12.41 17.61 -0.90
CA PRO A 347 -12.40 18.98 -1.42
C PRO A 347 -11.22 19.30 -2.35
N ARG A 348 -10.14 18.52 -2.30
CA ARG A 348 -8.94 18.70 -3.15
C ARG A 348 -8.96 17.89 -4.45
N CYS A 349 -10.08 17.26 -4.80
CA CYS A 349 -10.22 16.55 -6.08
C CYS A 349 -10.24 17.55 -7.25
N THR A 350 -9.07 17.83 -7.82
CA THR A 350 -8.88 18.83 -8.88
C THR A 350 -9.70 18.52 -10.12
N GLN A 351 -9.81 17.25 -10.52
CA GLN A 351 -10.61 16.81 -11.65
C GLN A 351 -12.10 17.15 -11.46
N ALA A 352 -12.64 16.91 -10.26
CA ALA A 352 -14.04 17.25 -9.97
C ALA A 352 -14.27 18.76 -9.93
N GLN A 353 -13.32 19.55 -9.38
CA GLN A 353 -13.40 21.01 -9.39
C GLN A 353 -13.42 21.57 -10.80
N GLN A 354 -12.51 21.08 -11.67
CA GLN A 354 -12.41 21.54 -13.04
C GLN A 354 -13.68 21.24 -13.83
N LEU A 355 -14.15 19.99 -13.84
CA LEU A 355 -15.33 19.61 -14.60
C LEU A 355 -16.61 20.29 -14.09
N LEU A 356 -16.75 20.46 -12.78
CA LEU A 356 -17.88 21.20 -12.21
C LEU A 356 -17.88 22.67 -12.68
N SER A 357 -16.71 23.31 -12.72
CA SER A 357 -16.58 24.69 -13.22
C SER A 357 -16.94 24.79 -14.70
N GLU A 358 -16.57 23.83 -15.53
CA GLU A 358 -16.93 23.79 -16.96
C GLU A 358 -18.44 23.67 -17.15
N LEU A 359 -19.07 22.66 -16.52
CA LEU A 359 -20.53 22.44 -16.65
C LEU A 359 -21.40 23.59 -16.12
N THR A 360 -20.93 24.33 -15.11
CA THR A 360 -21.68 25.48 -14.57
C THR A 360 -21.54 26.73 -15.43
N LYS A 361 -20.43 26.91 -16.13
CA LYS A 361 -20.26 28.01 -17.10
C LYS A 361 -21.15 27.84 -18.34
N ASP A 362 -21.23 26.62 -18.87
CA ASP A 362 -22.06 26.29 -20.01
C ASP A 362 -23.54 26.53 -19.72
N GLN A 363 -24.01 26.26 -18.50
CA GLN A 363 -25.39 26.58 -18.09
C GLN A 363 -25.67 28.09 -18.01
N ALA A 364 -24.66 28.89 -17.62
CA ALA A 364 -24.80 30.34 -17.52
C ALA A 364 -24.79 31.03 -18.90
N VAL A 365 -24.27 30.40 -19.94
CA VAL A 365 -24.25 30.93 -21.34
C VAL A 365 -25.56 30.59 -22.08
N HIS A 366 -26.28 29.57 -21.63
CA HIS A 366 -27.53 29.10 -22.25
C HIS A 366 -28.81 29.48 -21.47
N ALA A 367 -28.69 30.18 -20.33
CA ALA A 367 -29.78 30.76 -19.54
C ALA A 367 -29.93 32.25 -19.79
#